data_59daa60797899ff416274f89c2a98f61
#
_entry.id   59daa60797899ff416274f89c2a98f61
#
_cell.length_a   1.000
_cell.length_b   1.000
_cell.length_c   1.000
_cell.angle_alpha   90.00
_cell.angle_beta   90.00
_cell.angle_gamma   90.00
#
_symmetry.space_group_name_H-M   'P 1'
#
loop_
_entity.id
_entity.type
_entity.pdbx_description
1 polymer ?
#
loop_
_entity_poly.entity_id
_entity_poly.type
_entity_poly.pdbx_seq_one_letter_code
_entity_poly.pdbx_strand_id
1 'polypeptide(L)'
;GSEMCIRDSDSIMCAVELHAEVINGGFNQYYYNSDGERAERARETFIKLGAMEVADLVRRANEQFASCRNELHSEWDGTMQGFAYGYNEKVFDLFDDEYYILMKNDKQLYTLIGTYIKQNPQEFLTKEAK
;
A
#
# COMPACT_ATOMS: atom_id res chain seq x y z
N GLY A 1 -7.30 15.90 17.82
CA GLY A 1 -8.69 16.16 17.65
C GLY A 1 -9.32 15.25 16.61
N SER A 2 -10.52 15.57 16.20
CA SER A 2 -11.24 14.73 15.26
C SER A 2 -10.56 14.63 13.89
N GLU A 3 -9.84 15.69 13.50
CA GLU A 3 -9.09 15.63 12.23
C GLU A 3 -7.99 14.60 12.27
N MET A 4 -7.29 14.47 13.40
CA MET A 4 -6.26 13.44 13.55
C MET A 4 -6.85 12.04 13.47
N CYS A 5 -8.01 11.83 14.10
CA CYS A 5 -8.69 10.54 14.07
C CYS A 5 -9.11 10.17 12.65
N ILE A 6 -9.68 11.14 11.92
CA ILE A 6 -10.08 10.93 10.54
C ILE A 6 -8.85 10.62 9.68
N ARG A 7 -7.77 11.37 9.89
CA ARG A 7 -6.53 11.18 9.16
C ARG A 7 -5.94 9.79 9.41
N ASP A 8 -5.94 9.32 10.66
CA ASP A 8 -5.39 8.02 10.98
C ASP A 8 -6.23 6.88 10.39
N SER A 9 -7.57 7.01 10.47
CA SER A 9 -8.46 6.03 9.85
C SER A 9 -8.24 5.96 8.34
N ASP A 10 -8.12 7.11 7.70
CA ASP A 10 -7.87 7.20 6.27
C ASP A 10 -6.50 6.63 5.92
N SER A 11 -5.49 6.87 6.77
CA SER A 11 -4.15 6.33 6.57
C SER A 11 -4.15 4.80 6.65
N ILE A 12 -4.89 4.24 7.62
CA ILE A 12 -5.01 2.78 7.73
C ILE A 12 -5.64 2.21 6.47
N MET A 13 -6.65 2.87 5.93
CA MET A 13 -7.27 2.43 4.69
C MET A 13 -6.28 2.44 3.51
N CYS A 14 -5.32 3.36 3.50
CA CYS A 14 -4.27 3.37 2.48
C CYS A 14 -3.42 2.11 2.53
N ALA A 15 -3.08 1.65 3.73
CA ALA A 15 -2.31 0.41 3.90
C ALA A 15 -3.14 -0.82 3.50
N VAL A 16 -4.41 -0.84 3.88
CA VAL A 16 -5.32 -1.95 3.53
C VAL A 16 -5.51 -2.02 2.02
N GLU A 17 -5.69 -0.88 1.38
CA GLU A 17 -5.83 -0.80 -0.08
C GLU A 17 -4.59 -1.34 -0.79
N LEU A 18 -3.39 -0.90 -0.36
CA LEU A 18 -2.15 -1.40 -0.94
C LEU A 18 -2.05 -2.90 -0.77
N HIS A 19 -2.31 -3.40 0.43
CA HIS A 19 -2.23 -4.84 0.72
C HIS A 19 -3.17 -5.63 -0.20
N ALA A 20 -4.43 -5.20 -0.30
CA ALA A 20 -5.42 -5.90 -1.11
C ALA A 20 -5.00 -5.95 -2.59
N GLU A 21 -4.53 -4.84 -3.12
CA GLU A 21 -4.13 -4.76 -4.52
C GLU A 21 -2.88 -5.60 -4.79
N VAL A 22 -1.87 -5.52 -3.91
CA VAL A 22 -0.63 -6.28 -4.10
C VAL A 22 -0.87 -7.78 -3.99
N ILE A 23 -1.69 -8.21 -3.02
CA ILE A 23 -2.01 -9.63 -2.87
C ILE A 23 -2.79 -10.13 -4.09
N ASN A 24 -3.67 -9.32 -4.65
CA ASN A 24 -4.48 -9.72 -5.78
C ASN A 24 -3.73 -9.70 -7.11
N GLY A 25 -2.86 -8.74 -7.34
CA GLY A 25 -2.19 -8.61 -8.63
C GLY A 25 -0.83 -7.95 -8.60
N GLY A 26 -0.19 -7.88 -7.43
CA GLY A 26 1.14 -7.31 -7.29
C GLY A 26 1.14 -5.79 -7.34
N PHE A 27 2.35 -5.24 -7.26
CA PHE A 27 2.52 -3.79 -7.31
C PHE A 27 2.09 -3.21 -8.66
N ASN A 28 2.18 -3.98 -9.74
CA ASN A 28 1.70 -3.51 -11.04
C ASN A 28 0.21 -3.15 -10.98
N GLN A 29 -0.61 -4.02 -10.38
CA GLN A 29 -2.03 -3.75 -10.23
C GLN A 29 -2.27 -2.55 -9.31
N TYR A 30 -1.51 -2.47 -8.23
CA TYR A 30 -1.65 -1.36 -7.28
C TYR A 30 -1.41 -0.01 -7.96
N TYR A 31 -0.30 0.12 -8.68
CA TYR A 31 0.00 1.38 -9.36
C TYR A 31 -0.90 1.64 -10.55
N TYR A 32 -1.31 0.60 -11.24
CA TYR A 32 -2.26 0.74 -12.36
C TYR A 32 -3.57 1.36 -11.88
N ASN A 33 -4.10 0.84 -10.77
CA ASN A 33 -5.39 1.30 -10.26
C ASN A 33 -5.32 2.62 -9.50
N SER A 34 -4.22 2.89 -8.81
CA SER A 34 -4.11 4.05 -7.93
C SER A 34 -3.26 5.18 -8.50
N ASP A 35 -2.46 4.90 -9.51
CA ASP A 35 -1.44 5.81 -10.02
C ASP A 35 -0.49 6.29 -8.92
N GLY A 36 -0.40 5.52 -7.83
CA GLY A 36 0.50 5.84 -6.74
C GLY A 36 0.09 7.01 -5.87
N GLU A 37 -1.13 7.52 -6.04
CA GLU A 37 -1.58 8.73 -5.31
C GLU A 37 -1.50 8.58 -3.80
N ARG A 38 -1.78 7.39 -3.27
CA ARG A 38 -1.82 7.15 -1.82
C ARG A 38 -0.65 6.28 -1.35
N ALA A 39 0.31 6.05 -2.23
CA ALA A 39 1.41 5.13 -1.94
C ALA A 39 2.33 5.62 -0.82
N GLU A 40 2.61 6.93 -0.79
CA GLU A 40 3.46 7.48 0.26
C GLU A 40 2.76 7.43 1.62
N ARG A 41 1.45 7.70 1.63
CA ARG A 41 0.68 7.58 2.87
C ARG A 41 0.63 6.13 3.36
N ALA A 42 0.53 5.17 2.43
CA ALA A 42 0.59 3.77 2.80
C ALA A 42 1.92 3.42 3.45
N ARG A 43 3.04 3.91 2.88
CA ARG A 43 4.36 3.70 3.46
C ARG A 43 4.44 4.25 4.88
N GLU A 44 4.00 5.49 5.06
CA GLU A 44 4.00 6.12 6.39
C GLU A 44 3.15 5.33 7.39
N THR A 45 2.03 4.77 6.91
CA THR A 45 1.16 3.95 7.76
C THR A 45 1.87 2.68 8.22
N PHE A 46 2.59 2.01 7.32
CA PHE A 46 3.34 0.82 7.73
C PHE A 46 4.40 1.16 8.78
N ILE A 47 5.01 2.34 8.71
CA ILE A 47 5.92 2.80 9.77
C ILE A 47 5.18 2.91 11.09
N LYS A 48 4.02 3.55 11.11
CA LYS A 48 3.21 3.70 12.33
C LYS A 48 2.81 2.34 12.91
N LEU A 49 2.53 1.38 12.05
CA LEU A 49 2.16 0.03 12.47
C LEU A 49 3.35 -0.79 12.96
N GLY A 50 4.56 -0.27 12.85
CA GLY A 50 5.77 -0.98 13.26
C GLY A 50 6.30 -1.95 12.22
N ALA A 51 5.72 -1.96 11.02
CA ALA A 51 6.14 -2.84 9.92
C ALA A 51 7.23 -2.16 9.09
N MET A 52 8.41 -1.99 9.69
CA MET A 52 9.48 -1.19 9.09
C MET A 52 10.01 -1.80 7.79
N GLU A 53 10.09 -3.14 7.72
CA GLU A 53 10.57 -3.81 6.52
C GLU A 53 9.61 -3.63 5.36
N VAL A 54 8.30 -3.70 5.65
CA VAL A 54 7.27 -3.47 4.63
C VAL A 54 7.32 -2.01 4.17
N ALA A 55 7.47 -1.08 5.11
CA ALA A 55 7.57 0.34 4.77
C ALA A 55 8.76 0.61 3.85
N ASP A 56 9.91 -0.01 4.12
CA ASP A 56 11.07 0.15 3.27
C ASP A 56 10.86 -0.45 1.89
N LEU A 57 10.21 -1.60 1.84
CA LEU A 57 9.86 -2.23 0.57
C LEU A 57 8.96 -1.32 -0.26
N VAL A 58 7.93 -0.76 0.37
CA VAL A 58 7.01 0.15 -0.32
C VAL A 58 7.76 1.39 -0.83
N ARG A 59 8.69 1.92 -0.03
CA ARG A 59 9.52 3.05 -0.46
C ARG A 59 10.27 2.71 -1.74
N ARG A 60 10.91 1.55 -1.78
CA ARG A 60 11.68 1.13 -2.97
C ARG A 60 10.77 0.90 -4.17
N ALA A 61 9.61 0.30 -3.96
CA ALA A 61 8.65 0.11 -5.03
C ALA A 61 8.13 1.44 -5.57
N ASN A 62 7.86 2.40 -4.66
CA ASN A 62 7.42 3.75 -5.06
C ASN A 62 8.49 4.45 -5.90
N GLU A 63 9.76 4.28 -5.53
CA GLU A 63 10.86 4.86 -6.29
C GLU A 63 10.96 4.23 -7.68
N GLN A 64 10.77 2.93 -7.76
CA GLN A 64 10.77 2.23 -9.05
C GLN A 64 9.61 2.74 -9.93
N PHE A 65 8.43 2.86 -9.36
CA PHE A 65 7.29 3.37 -10.11
C PHE A 65 7.58 4.80 -10.62
N ALA A 66 8.11 5.66 -9.76
CA ALA A 66 8.43 7.04 -10.16
C ALA A 66 9.41 7.07 -11.31
N SER A 67 10.39 6.17 -11.32
CA SER A 67 11.42 6.14 -12.36
C SER A 67 10.91 5.67 -13.71
N CYS A 68 9.86 4.83 -13.73
CA CYS A 68 9.33 4.28 -14.98
C CYS A 68 7.88 4.69 -15.25
N ARG A 69 7.37 5.65 -14.51
CA ARG A 69 5.98 6.06 -14.60
C ARG A 69 5.56 6.48 -16.01
N ASN A 70 6.40 7.28 -16.68
CA ASN A 70 6.07 7.73 -18.02
C ASN A 70 6.00 6.58 -19.01
N GLU A 71 6.92 5.63 -18.89
CA GLU A 71 6.92 4.45 -19.75
C GLU A 71 5.66 3.61 -19.50
N LEU A 72 5.33 3.36 -18.24
CA LEU A 72 4.13 2.59 -17.90
C LEU A 72 2.87 3.29 -18.40
N HIS A 73 2.77 4.60 -18.18
CA HIS A 73 1.61 5.37 -18.64
C HIS A 73 1.43 5.28 -20.15
N SER A 74 2.53 5.26 -20.90
CA SER A 74 2.44 5.16 -22.36
C SER A 74 1.90 3.79 -22.80
N GLU A 75 2.11 2.75 -21.99
CA GLU A 75 1.63 1.40 -22.31
C GLU A 75 0.25 1.11 -21.73
N TRP A 76 -0.15 1.82 -20.68
CA TRP A 76 -1.44 1.63 -20.01
C TRP A 76 -2.54 2.38 -20.79
N ASP A 77 -3.04 1.73 -21.81
CA ASP A 77 -4.01 2.32 -22.75
C ASP A 77 -5.44 1.82 -22.53
N GLY A 78 -5.69 1.18 -21.42
CA GLY A 78 -7.02 0.63 -21.10
C GLY A 78 -7.24 -0.79 -21.61
N THR A 79 -6.25 -1.36 -22.30
CA THR A 79 -6.34 -2.76 -22.77
C THR A 79 -5.68 -3.70 -21.78
N MET A 80 -6.03 -4.99 -21.87
CA MET A 80 -5.37 -6.02 -21.07
C MET A 80 -3.89 -6.13 -21.42
N GLN A 81 -3.54 -5.92 -22.68
CA GLN A 81 -2.15 -5.96 -23.12
C GLN A 81 -1.37 -4.83 -22.48
N GLY A 82 -1.94 -3.64 -22.44
CA GLY A 82 -1.30 -2.50 -21.79
C GLY A 82 -1.12 -2.73 -20.29
N PHE A 83 -2.16 -3.23 -19.62
CA PHE A 83 -2.05 -3.57 -18.21
C PHE A 83 -0.96 -4.61 -17.95
N ALA A 84 -0.86 -5.62 -18.80
CA ALA A 84 0.11 -6.70 -18.65
C ALA A 84 1.56 -6.28 -18.90
N TYR A 85 1.77 -5.10 -19.47
CA TYR A 85 3.12 -4.64 -19.80
C TYR A 85 4.06 -4.70 -18.59
N GLY A 86 3.60 -4.24 -17.44
CA GLY A 86 4.43 -4.25 -16.23
C GLY A 86 4.82 -5.67 -15.79
N TYR A 87 3.94 -6.63 -15.97
CA TYR A 87 4.24 -8.03 -15.67
C TYR A 87 5.24 -8.60 -16.66
N ASN A 88 5.02 -8.35 -17.95
CA ASN A 88 5.88 -8.87 -19.01
C ASN A 88 7.30 -8.34 -18.91
N GLU A 89 7.45 -7.08 -18.50
CA GLU A 89 8.76 -6.45 -18.32
C GLU A 89 9.32 -6.65 -16.92
N LYS A 90 8.59 -7.36 -16.05
CA LYS A 90 9.01 -7.71 -14.69
C LYS A 90 9.39 -6.48 -13.85
N VAL A 91 8.66 -5.39 -14.06
CA VAL A 91 8.98 -4.11 -13.43
C VAL A 91 8.96 -4.21 -11.90
N PHE A 92 8.01 -4.97 -11.35
CA PHE A 92 7.81 -5.04 -9.90
C PHE A 92 7.99 -6.44 -9.31
N ASP A 93 8.44 -7.40 -10.10
CA ASP A 93 8.49 -8.81 -9.66
C ASP A 93 9.24 -9.02 -8.36
N LEU A 94 10.41 -8.39 -8.20
CA LEU A 94 11.21 -8.55 -6.99
C LEU A 94 10.49 -7.98 -5.76
N PHE A 95 9.78 -6.88 -5.94
CA PHE A 95 9.01 -6.26 -4.84
C PHE A 95 7.81 -7.13 -4.47
N ASP A 96 7.15 -7.73 -5.47
CA ASP A 96 6.03 -8.64 -5.23
C ASP A 96 6.49 -9.84 -4.39
N ASP A 97 7.60 -10.45 -4.79
CA ASP A 97 8.13 -11.61 -4.09
C ASP A 97 8.49 -11.27 -2.64
N GLU A 98 9.14 -10.14 -2.44
CA GLU A 98 9.52 -9.70 -1.10
C GLU A 98 8.28 -9.42 -0.25
N TYR A 99 7.26 -8.79 -0.83
CA TYR A 99 6.02 -8.50 -0.11
C TYR A 99 5.34 -9.78 0.35
N TYR A 100 5.27 -10.78 -0.54
CA TYR A 100 4.64 -12.07 -0.19
C TYR A 100 5.38 -12.78 0.93
N ILE A 101 6.70 -12.61 1.02
CA ILE A 101 7.48 -13.18 2.12
C ILE A 101 7.19 -12.44 3.43
N LEU A 102 7.15 -11.12 3.39
CA LEU A 102 6.96 -10.30 4.59
C LEU A 102 5.52 -10.33 5.11
N MET A 103 4.54 -10.44 4.20
CA MET A 103 3.12 -10.40 4.54
C MET A 103 2.41 -11.64 4.00
N LYS A 104 2.76 -12.79 4.57
CA LYS A 104 2.31 -14.10 4.08
C LYS A 104 0.80 -14.30 4.11
N ASN A 105 0.11 -13.64 5.04
CA ASN A 105 -1.33 -13.77 5.13
C ASN A 105 -1.95 -12.48 5.65
N ASP A 106 -3.24 -12.32 5.39
CA ASP A 106 -3.98 -11.12 5.75
C ASP A 106 -4.00 -10.86 7.26
N LYS A 107 -3.90 -11.92 8.05
CA LYS A 107 -3.93 -11.79 9.51
C LYS A 107 -2.78 -10.94 10.04
N GLN A 108 -1.62 -10.98 9.37
CA GLN A 108 -0.48 -10.19 9.81
C GLN A 108 -0.82 -8.70 9.80
N LEU A 109 -1.43 -8.22 8.72
CA LEU A 109 -1.80 -6.82 8.61
C LEU A 109 -2.87 -6.46 9.64
N TYR A 110 -3.92 -7.27 9.75
CA TYR A 110 -5.02 -6.98 10.68
C TYR A 110 -4.56 -7.05 12.14
N THR A 111 -3.61 -7.93 12.45
CA THR A 111 -3.03 -7.99 13.79
C THR A 111 -2.27 -6.71 14.10
N LEU A 112 -1.47 -6.21 13.15
CA LEU A 112 -0.75 -4.96 13.31
C LEU A 112 -1.70 -3.80 13.52
N ILE A 113 -2.75 -3.73 12.73
CA ILE A 113 -3.76 -2.67 12.84
C ILE A 113 -4.47 -2.74 14.19
N GLY A 114 -4.88 -3.94 14.59
CA GLY A 114 -5.55 -4.13 15.89
C GLY A 114 -4.67 -3.71 17.05
N THR A 115 -3.40 -4.06 17.01
CA THR A 115 -2.45 -3.64 18.04
C THR A 115 -2.30 -2.13 18.09
N TYR A 116 -2.20 -1.51 16.92
CA TYR A 116 -2.07 -0.05 16.84
C TYR A 116 -3.30 0.64 17.42
N ILE A 117 -4.50 0.15 17.09
CA ILE A 117 -5.75 0.72 17.61
C ILE A 117 -5.79 0.59 19.13
N LYS A 118 -5.40 -0.56 19.67
CA LYS A 118 -5.38 -0.78 21.12
C LYS A 118 -4.39 0.14 21.83
N GLN A 119 -3.28 0.43 21.20
CA GLN A 119 -2.25 1.32 21.76
C GLN A 119 -2.61 2.79 21.63
N ASN A 120 -3.52 3.12 20.73
CA ASN A 120 -3.91 4.49 20.43
C ASN A 120 -5.43 4.63 20.40
N PRO A 121 -6.13 4.21 21.48
CA PRO A 121 -7.59 4.16 21.45
C PRO A 121 -8.25 5.53 21.29
N GLN A 122 -7.61 6.57 21.81
CA GLN A 122 -8.18 7.93 21.74
C GLN A 122 -8.29 8.45 20.31
N GLU A 123 -7.40 8.00 19.42
CA GLU A 123 -7.42 8.42 18.03
C GLU A 123 -8.63 7.88 17.27
N PHE A 124 -9.23 6.80 17.77
CA PHE A 124 -10.34 6.13 17.12
C PHE A 124 -11.67 6.32 17.89
N LEU A 125 -11.61 6.20 19.20
CA LEU A 125 -12.82 6.28 20.03
C LEU A 125 -13.41 7.71 20.10
N THR A 126 -12.57 8.73 20.03
CA THR A 126 -13.04 10.12 20.05
C THR A 126 -14.02 10.38 18.91
N LYS A 127 -13.78 9.79 17.77
CA LYS A 127 -14.65 9.94 16.61
C LYS A 127 -16.02 9.32 16.86
N GLU A 128 -16.04 8.19 17.53
CA GLU A 128 -17.28 7.46 17.81
C GLU A 128 -18.11 8.12 18.91
N ALA A 129 -17.45 8.79 19.84
CA ALA A 129 -18.13 9.45 20.95
C ALA A 129 -19.01 10.61 20.50
N LYS A 130 -18.88 11.03 19.29
CA LYS A 130 -19.71 12.09 18.71
C LYS A 130 -20.88 11.49 17.95
#